data_1d08e025af22343db48ca650f6130d16
#
_entry.id   1d08e025af22343db48ca650f6130d16
#
_cell.length_a   1.000
_cell.length_b   1.000
_cell.length_c   1.000
_cell.angle_alpha   90.00
_cell.angle_beta   90.00
_cell.angle_gamma   90.00
#
_symmetry.space_group_name_H-M   'P 1'
#
loop_
_entity.id
_entity.type
_entity.pdbx_description
1 polymer ?
#
loop_
_entity_poly.entity_id
_entity_poly.type
_entity_poly.pdbx_seq_one_letter_code
_entity_poly.pdbx_strand_id
1 'polypeptide(L)'
;MSRDERKAMIASGCPSLSQSRQCRLLSISRSSFYYAPRGESAENLMVMRRIDELYVKYPFYGSRQMARHMWREGVVVGRHRVRRLMRVMGLEAIYQAPRTSTPHPEHRIYPYLLRDMTVVRPDHVWCADITYIPMKRGFLFLVAIMDWATRHVLAWRLSNTMDAGFCIEALNEALSRYGSPEIFNTDQGSQFTSVDFTGALTKAGVTISMDGRGRCMDNIFIERLWRSLKYEAVYLHELTDGFIAERVIAEWIRFYSSERPHSALDGLSPEQAYGRRRPVEMMDKARALPTVPQVQQQQEGLNLNRKLVA
;
A
#
# COMPACT_ATOMS: atom_id res chain seq x y z
N MET A 1 6.13 33.65 -26.59
CA MET A 1 6.23 35.00 -26.04
C MET A 1 5.51 35.08 -24.71
N SER A 2 6.20 35.44 -23.64
CA SER A 2 5.64 35.52 -22.28
C SER A 2 4.66 36.71 -22.16
N ARG A 3 3.88 36.73 -21.07
CA ARG A 3 2.93 37.81 -20.81
C ARG A 3 3.64 39.13 -20.58
N ASP A 4 4.81 39.11 -19.94
CA ASP A 4 5.59 40.30 -19.63
C ASP A 4 6.28 40.88 -20.87
N GLU A 5 6.79 40.05 -21.77
CA GLU A 5 7.28 40.46 -23.09
C GLU A 5 6.18 41.16 -23.90
N ARG A 6 4.97 40.62 -23.93
CA ARG A 6 3.83 41.24 -24.61
C ARG A 6 3.40 42.54 -23.98
N LYS A 7 3.48 42.66 -22.62
CA LYS A 7 3.25 43.95 -21.91
C LYS A 7 4.26 45.02 -22.31
N ALA A 8 5.54 44.65 -22.40
CA ALA A 8 6.62 45.57 -22.75
C ALA A 8 6.51 46.16 -24.18
N MET A 9 5.77 45.45 -25.07
CA MET A 9 5.52 45.91 -26.43
C MET A 9 4.43 47.00 -26.55
N ILE A 10 3.67 47.27 -25.47
CA ILE A 10 2.60 48.29 -25.49
C ILE A 10 3.18 49.66 -25.23
N ALA A 11 3.20 50.53 -26.24
CA ALA A 11 3.72 51.86 -26.15
C ALA A 11 2.64 52.88 -25.72
N SER A 12 2.93 53.65 -24.68
CA SER A 12 2.01 54.65 -24.09
C SER A 12 2.01 55.97 -24.89
N GLY A 13 1.93 55.98 -26.15
CA GLY A 13 1.95 57.21 -26.94
C GLY A 13 2.06 56.98 -28.45
N CYS A 14 1.71 55.81 -28.88
CA CYS A 14 1.72 55.45 -30.27
C CYS A 14 0.64 56.25 -31.03
N PRO A 15 1.00 57.08 -32.02
CA PRO A 15 0.02 57.92 -32.71
C PRO A 15 -0.98 57.15 -33.53
N SER A 16 -0.63 55.96 -33.99
CA SER A 16 -1.41 55.14 -34.92
C SER A 16 -2.29 54.12 -34.26
N LEU A 17 -2.02 53.73 -32.97
CA LEU A 17 -2.74 52.67 -32.29
C LEU A 17 -3.03 53.01 -30.82
N SER A 18 -4.32 53.08 -30.48
CA SER A 18 -4.70 53.23 -29.04
C SER A 18 -4.23 52.04 -28.22
N GLN A 19 -3.90 52.29 -26.93
CA GLN A 19 -3.50 51.22 -25.97
C GLN A 19 -4.51 50.05 -25.93
N SER A 20 -5.80 50.36 -26.06
CA SER A 20 -6.86 49.30 -26.13
C SER A 20 -6.69 48.43 -27.35
N ARG A 21 -6.31 49.01 -28.49
CA ARG A 21 -6.08 48.27 -29.73
C ARG A 21 -4.81 47.41 -29.66
N GLN A 22 -3.75 47.98 -29.09
CA GLN A 22 -2.49 47.28 -28.83
C GLN A 22 -2.69 46.09 -27.90
N CYS A 23 -3.41 46.26 -26.79
CA CYS A 23 -3.76 45.17 -25.88
C CYS A 23 -4.52 44.05 -26.59
N ARG A 24 -5.47 44.40 -27.48
CA ARG A 24 -6.24 43.41 -28.25
C ARG A 24 -5.35 42.63 -29.21
N LEU A 25 -4.48 43.32 -29.96
CA LEU A 25 -3.57 42.67 -30.90
C LEU A 25 -2.59 41.72 -30.22
N LEU A 26 -2.14 42.07 -29.02
CA LEU A 26 -1.22 41.26 -28.22
C LEU A 26 -1.93 40.23 -27.32
N SER A 27 -3.25 40.09 -27.46
CA SER A 27 -4.07 39.19 -26.64
C SER A 27 -3.83 39.37 -25.11
N ILE A 28 -3.77 40.63 -24.67
CA ILE A 28 -3.66 41.00 -23.25
C ILE A 28 -4.94 41.74 -22.85
N SER A 29 -5.55 41.39 -21.71
CA SER A 29 -6.65 42.20 -21.19
C SER A 29 -6.13 43.54 -20.72
N ARG A 30 -6.92 44.61 -20.92
CA ARG A 30 -6.58 45.94 -20.49
C ARG A 30 -6.32 46.04 -18.96
N SER A 31 -7.13 45.34 -18.17
CA SER A 31 -6.93 45.21 -16.72
C SER A 31 -5.58 44.62 -16.36
N SER A 32 -5.14 43.61 -17.13
CA SER A 32 -3.82 42.97 -16.95
C SER A 32 -2.66 43.90 -17.30
N PHE A 33 -2.83 44.82 -18.29
CA PHE A 33 -1.81 45.80 -18.62
C PHE A 33 -1.57 46.79 -17.49
N TYR A 34 -2.65 47.32 -16.90
CA TYR A 34 -2.57 48.26 -15.78
C TYR A 34 -2.34 47.62 -14.43
N TYR A 35 -2.40 46.26 -14.35
CA TYR A 35 -2.16 45.60 -13.09
C TYR A 35 -0.74 45.74 -12.65
N ALA A 36 -0.52 46.44 -11.53
CA ALA A 36 0.72 46.44 -10.79
C ALA A 36 0.63 45.47 -9.62
N PRO A 37 1.55 44.50 -9.49
CA PRO A 37 1.58 43.60 -8.35
C PRO A 37 1.69 44.44 -7.05
N ARG A 38 0.73 44.26 -6.15
CA ARG A 38 0.81 44.78 -4.78
C ARG A 38 1.47 43.72 -3.92
N GLY A 39 2.39 44.12 -3.06
CA GLY A 39 2.95 43.24 -2.02
C GLY A 39 1.85 42.69 -1.10
N GLU A 40 2.20 41.71 -0.30
CA GLU A 40 1.27 41.12 0.68
C GLU A 40 0.88 42.15 1.75
N SER A 41 -0.35 42.10 2.23
CA SER A 41 -0.83 42.98 3.31
C SER A 41 -0.08 42.70 4.63
N ALA A 42 -0.04 43.69 5.52
CA ALA A 42 0.56 43.52 6.85
C ALA A 42 -0.02 42.33 7.62
N GLU A 43 -1.32 42.08 7.50
CA GLU A 43 -1.99 40.92 8.07
C GLU A 43 -1.50 39.61 7.43
N ASN A 44 -1.28 39.56 6.11
CA ASN A 44 -0.73 38.39 5.46
C ASN A 44 0.71 38.14 5.88
N LEU A 45 1.52 39.19 6.04
CA LEU A 45 2.90 39.10 6.52
C LEU A 45 2.98 38.52 7.95
N MET A 46 2.04 38.92 8.83
CA MET A 46 1.93 38.29 10.17
C MET A 46 1.59 36.80 10.09
N VAL A 47 0.62 36.46 9.24
CA VAL A 47 0.24 35.05 9.02
C VAL A 47 1.41 34.27 8.42
N MET A 48 2.14 34.83 7.45
CA MET A 48 3.32 34.19 6.85
C MET A 48 4.41 33.94 7.89
N ARG A 49 4.71 34.90 8.75
CA ARG A 49 5.68 34.72 9.85
C ARG A 49 5.25 33.57 10.76
N ARG A 50 3.97 33.50 11.11
CA ARG A 50 3.47 32.42 11.95
C ARG A 50 3.51 31.06 11.24
N ILE A 51 3.23 31.02 9.94
CA ILE A 51 3.39 29.81 9.10
C ILE A 51 4.84 29.34 9.13
N ASP A 52 5.81 30.25 9.00
CA ASP A 52 7.24 29.93 9.01
C ASP A 52 7.67 29.32 10.35
N GLU A 53 7.33 29.95 11.46
CA GLU A 53 7.61 29.43 12.81
C GLU A 53 7.04 28.02 13.04
N LEU A 54 5.80 27.80 12.60
CA LEU A 54 5.14 26.50 12.71
C LEU A 54 5.74 25.47 11.76
N TYR A 55 6.19 25.90 10.58
CA TYR A 55 6.79 25.01 9.60
C TYR A 55 8.17 24.51 10.06
N VAL A 56 8.98 25.36 10.65
CA VAL A 56 10.26 24.97 11.27
C VAL A 56 10.03 23.90 12.35
N LYS A 57 8.98 24.04 13.13
CA LYS A 57 8.66 23.10 14.23
C LYS A 57 7.93 21.83 13.75
N TYR A 58 7.08 21.97 12.75
CA TYR A 58 6.21 20.90 12.23
C TYR A 58 6.24 20.86 10.69
N PRO A 59 7.36 20.49 10.06
CA PRO A 59 7.52 20.58 8.60
C PRO A 59 6.59 19.66 7.82
N PHE A 60 5.96 18.70 8.49
CA PHE A 60 4.96 17.80 7.93
C PHE A 60 3.52 18.37 7.94
N TYR A 61 3.32 19.59 8.44
CA TYR A 61 2.00 20.21 8.44
C TYR A 61 1.63 20.72 7.04
N GLY A 62 0.58 20.16 6.45
CA GLY A 62 -0.08 20.75 5.30
C GLY A 62 -1.02 21.88 5.70
N SER A 63 -1.53 22.63 4.73
CA SER A 63 -2.36 23.82 4.94
C SER A 63 -3.59 23.60 5.85
N ARG A 64 -4.14 22.36 5.95
CA ARG A 64 -5.24 22.05 6.86
C ARG A 64 -4.80 22.04 8.32
N GLN A 65 -3.70 21.36 8.62
CA GLN A 65 -3.17 21.28 9.98
C GLN A 65 -2.59 22.62 10.42
N MET A 66 -1.93 23.31 9.53
CA MET A 66 -1.43 24.65 9.76
C MET A 66 -2.56 25.62 10.17
N ALA A 67 -3.64 25.68 9.39
CA ALA A 67 -4.80 26.51 9.71
C ALA A 67 -5.46 26.13 11.04
N ARG A 68 -5.60 24.81 11.34
CA ARG A 68 -6.17 24.32 12.61
C ARG A 68 -5.30 24.70 13.80
N HIS A 69 -3.98 24.60 13.67
CA HIS A 69 -3.04 24.95 14.72
C HIS A 69 -3.12 26.44 15.05
N MET A 70 -3.07 27.29 14.03
CA MET A 70 -3.19 28.74 14.17
C MET A 70 -4.54 29.15 14.79
N TRP A 71 -5.62 28.49 14.41
CA TRP A 71 -6.95 28.73 15.01
C TRP A 71 -6.96 28.42 16.52
N ARG A 72 -6.28 27.36 16.97
CA ARG A 72 -6.14 27.04 18.41
C ARG A 72 -5.32 28.10 19.17
N GLU A 73 -4.47 28.82 18.49
CA GLU A 73 -3.70 29.96 19.02
C GLU A 73 -4.44 31.29 18.94
N GLY A 74 -5.70 31.29 18.50
CA GLY A 74 -6.54 32.48 18.35
C GLY A 74 -6.36 33.22 17.02
N VAL A 75 -5.51 32.72 16.10
CA VAL A 75 -5.33 33.29 14.77
C VAL A 75 -6.33 32.69 13.80
N VAL A 76 -7.44 33.41 13.56
CA VAL A 76 -8.52 32.96 12.68
C VAL A 76 -8.14 33.18 11.22
N VAL A 77 -7.69 32.11 10.55
CA VAL A 77 -7.29 32.14 9.15
C VAL A 77 -7.85 30.91 8.40
N GLY A 78 -8.42 31.15 7.22
CA GLY A 78 -9.00 30.09 6.40
C GLY A 78 -7.91 29.26 5.69
N ARG A 79 -8.17 27.94 5.55
CA ARG A 79 -7.27 26.98 4.87
C ARG A 79 -6.79 27.45 3.49
N HIS A 80 -7.68 28.06 2.69
CA HIS A 80 -7.34 28.49 1.33
C HIS A 80 -6.34 29.67 1.34
N ARG A 81 -6.48 30.59 2.31
CA ARG A 81 -5.51 31.68 2.53
C ARG A 81 -4.17 31.11 2.96
N VAL A 82 -4.14 30.20 3.92
CA VAL A 82 -2.91 29.52 4.35
C VAL A 82 -2.24 28.80 3.19
N ARG A 83 -2.97 28.03 2.38
CA ARG A 83 -2.45 27.32 1.22
C ARG A 83 -1.82 28.27 0.19
N ARG A 84 -2.44 29.42 -0.05
CA ARG A 84 -1.90 30.44 -0.95
C ARG A 84 -0.59 31.01 -0.40
N LEU A 85 -0.58 31.40 0.88
CA LEU A 85 0.60 31.96 1.52
C LEU A 85 1.76 30.97 1.59
N MET A 86 1.52 29.72 1.96
CA MET A 86 2.54 28.65 1.90
C MET A 86 3.15 28.54 0.50
N ARG A 87 2.31 28.59 -0.56
CA ARG A 87 2.79 28.54 -1.95
C ARG A 87 3.65 29.76 -2.29
N VAL A 88 3.26 30.97 -1.86
CA VAL A 88 4.04 32.18 -2.06
C VAL A 88 5.40 32.10 -1.35
N MET A 89 5.45 31.45 -0.19
CA MET A 89 6.68 31.21 0.59
C MET A 89 7.52 30.03 0.05
N GLY A 90 7.01 29.26 -0.92
CA GLY A 90 7.68 28.05 -1.41
C GLY A 90 7.63 26.87 -0.41
N LEU A 91 6.71 26.90 0.57
CA LEU A 91 6.62 25.90 1.62
C LEU A 91 5.65 24.78 1.22
N GLU A 92 6.13 23.54 1.26
CA GLU A 92 5.34 22.34 1.08
C GLU A 92 5.57 21.38 2.25
N ALA A 93 4.48 20.69 2.67
CA ALA A 93 4.61 19.71 3.74
C ALA A 93 5.60 18.60 3.36
N ILE A 94 6.56 18.35 4.23
CA ILE A 94 7.52 17.26 4.02
C ILE A 94 6.82 15.95 4.32
N TYR A 95 6.63 15.13 3.30
CA TYR A 95 6.18 13.75 3.41
C TYR A 95 6.90 12.92 2.35
N GLN A 96 7.08 11.65 2.65
CA GLN A 96 7.64 10.74 1.67
C GLN A 96 6.62 10.55 0.54
N ALA A 97 6.94 11.07 -0.64
CA ALA A 97 6.10 10.84 -1.81
C ALA A 97 6.17 9.35 -2.18
N PRO A 98 5.04 8.68 -2.42
CA PRO A 98 5.03 7.29 -2.84
C PRO A 98 5.53 7.19 -4.29
N ARG A 99 6.83 7.10 -4.46
CA ARG A 99 7.48 6.63 -5.70
C ARG A 99 8.18 5.34 -5.38
N THR A 100 7.42 4.27 -5.30
CA THR A 100 7.93 2.98 -4.86
C THR A 100 8.50 2.13 -5.99
N SER A 101 8.18 2.40 -7.26
CA SER A 101 8.74 1.64 -8.38
C SER A 101 8.74 2.44 -9.69
N THR A 102 9.84 2.33 -10.43
CA THR A 102 9.90 2.73 -11.84
C THR A 102 9.50 1.49 -12.65
N PRO A 103 8.46 1.54 -13.51
CA PRO A 103 8.10 0.42 -14.35
C PRO A 103 9.25 0.03 -15.25
N HIS A 104 9.59 -1.26 -15.32
CA HIS A 104 10.54 -1.76 -16.31
C HIS A 104 9.83 -1.82 -17.67
N PRO A 105 10.43 -1.34 -18.78
CA PRO A 105 9.77 -1.28 -20.08
C PRO A 105 9.30 -2.64 -20.62
N GLU A 106 9.94 -3.74 -20.20
CA GLU A 106 9.64 -5.11 -20.66
C GLU A 106 8.58 -5.82 -19.82
N HIS A 107 8.12 -5.21 -18.70
CA HIS A 107 7.11 -5.82 -17.86
C HIS A 107 5.73 -5.74 -18.50
N ARG A 108 5.18 -6.90 -18.84
CA ARG A 108 3.84 -7.01 -19.42
C ARG A 108 2.79 -6.79 -18.32
N ILE A 109 1.88 -5.84 -18.56
CA ILE A 109 0.72 -5.57 -17.71
C ILE A 109 -0.47 -6.34 -18.29
N TYR A 110 -1.15 -7.08 -17.41
CA TYR A 110 -2.35 -7.85 -17.74
C TYR A 110 -3.62 -7.06 -17.37
N PRO A 111 -4.75 -7.30 -18.05
CA PRO A 111 -6.00 -6.63 -17.73
C PRO A 111 -6.55 -7.10 -16.39
N TYR A 112 -7.31 -6.22 -15.69
CA TYR A 112 -8.07 -6.59 -14.51
C TYR A 112 -9.35 -7.33 -14.90
N LEU A 113 -9.48 -8.58 -14.43
CA LEU A 113 -10.54 -9.49 -14.84
C LEU A 113 -11.67 -9.63 -13.80
N LEU A 114 -11.47 -9.16 -12.56
CA LEU A 114 -12.40 -9.41 -11.46
C LEU A 114 -13.53 -8.39 -11.34
N ARG A 115 -13.64 -7.43 -12.27
CA ARG A 115 -14.72 -6.46 -12.25
C ARG A 115 -16.06 -7.17 -12.44
N ASP A 116 -16.99 -6.92 -11.51
CA ASP A 116 -18.35 -7.49 -11.53
C ASP A 116 -18.38 -9.03 -11.45
N MET A 117 -17.25 -9.68 -11.11
CA MET A 117 -17.16 -11.12 -10.96
C MET A 117 -17.58 -11.55 -9.55
N THR A 118 -18.51 -12.49 -9.46
CA THR A 118 -18.88 -13.13 -8.20
C THR A 118 -18.01 -14.37 -7.98
N VAL A 119 -17.09 -14.30 -7.00
CA VAL A 119 -16.20 -15.41 -6.65
C VAL A 119 -16.79 -16.18 -5.47
N VAL A 120 -17.32 -17.38 -5.71
CA VAL A 120 -18.10 -18.16 -4.72
C VAL A 120 -17.48 -19.50 -4.35
N ARG A 121 -16.43 -19.95 -5.02
CA ARG A 121 -15.81 -21.26 -4.77
C ARG A 121 -14.30 -21.14 -4.59
N PRO A 122 -13.68 -22.07 -3.84
CA PRO A 122 -12.23 -22.16 -3.74
C PRO A 122 -11.60 -22.35 -5.11
N ASP A 123 -10.35 -21.94 -5.23
CA ASP A 123 -9.49 -22.10 -6.41
C ASP A 123 -10.03 -21.44 -7.71
N HIS A 124 -11.08 -20.60 -7.58
CA HIS A 124 -11.54 -19.77 -8.70
C HIS A 124 -10.59 -18.59 -8.90
N VAL A 125 -10.29 -17.86 -7.83
CA VAL A 125 -9.36 -16.74 -7.86
C VAL A 125 -8.41 -16.85 -6.67
N TRP A 126 -7.11 -16.80 -6.93
CA TRP A 126 -6.11 -16.55 -5.90
C TRP A 126 -5.61 -15.12 -6.02
N CYS A 127 -5.21 -14.54 -4.90
CA CYS A 127 -4.57 -13.22 -4.87
C CYS A 127 -3.25 -13.26 -4.12
N ALA A 128 -2.32 -12.41 -4.54
CA ALA A 128 -1.05 -12.21 -3.85
C ALA A 128 -0.74 -10.73 -3.68
N ASP A 129 0.00 -10.44 -2.63
CA ASP A 129 0.54 -9.11 -2.35
C ASP A 129 1.75 -9.22 -1.42
N ILE A 130 2.53 -8.14 -1.36
CA ILE A 130 3.72 -8.02 -0.51
C ILE A 130 3.48 -6.92 0.52
N THR A 131 3.80 -7.22 1.78
CA THR A 131 3.77 -6.20 2.83
C THR A 131 5.11 -6.10 3.56
N TYR A 132 5.35 -4.93 4.17
CA TYR A 132 6.50 -4.67 5.03
C TYR A 132 6.20 -5.08 6.46
N ILE A 133 7.08 -5.85 7.08
CA ILE A 133 7.06 -6.21 8.49
C ILE A 133 8.11 -5.37 9.22
N PRO A 134 7.71 -4.42 10.08
CA PRO A 134 8.66 -3.61 10.83
C PRO A 134 9.40 -4.46 11.84
N MET A 135 10.71 -4.31 11.88
CA MET A 135 11.62 -4.97 12.80
C MET A 135 12.17 -3.94 13.80
N LYS A 136 12.83 -4.39 14.86
CA LYS A 136 13.57 -3.48 15.75
C LYS A 136 14.60 -2.63 14.98
N ARG A 137 15.18 -3.19 13.92
CA ARG A 137 16.07 -2.48 12.98
C ARG A 137 15.67 -2.85 11.55
N GLY A 138 15.16 -1.87 10.80
CA GLY A 138 14.74 -2.06 9.42
C GLY A 138 13.39 -2.77 9.30
N PHE A 139 13.24 -3.59 8.28
CA PHE A 139 12.02 -4.35 7.98
C PHE A 139 12.33 -5.60 7.17
N LEU A 140 11.40 -6.53 7.16
CA LEU A 140 11.36 -7.68 6.26
C LEU A 140 10.20 -7.54 5.28
N PHE A 141 10.25 -8.27 4.19
CA PHE A 141 9.18 -8.38 3.21
C PHE A 141 8.44 -9.69 3.43
N LEU A 142 7.12 -9.63 3.44
CA LEU A 142 6.26 -10.78 3.55
C LEU A 142 5.35 -10.84 2.32
N VAL A 143 5.43 -11.93 1.56
CA VAL A 143 4.45 -12.26 0.52
C VAL A 143 3.49 -13.30 1.06
N ALA A 144 2.22 -13.19 0.69
CA ALA A 144 1.25 -14.27 0.89
C ALA A 144 0.42 -14.47 -0.37
N ILE A 145 -0.02 -15.72 -0.55
CA ILE A 145 -0.99 -16.14 -1.56
C ILE A 145 -2.23 -16.61 -0.83
N MET A 146 -3.38 -16.08 -1.21
CA MET A 146 -4.64 -16.33 -0.53
C MET A 146 -5.73 -16.69 -1.53
N ASP A 147 -6.56 -17.66 -1.18
CA ASP A 147 -7.80 -17.95 -1.90
C ASP A 147 -8.82 -16.83 -1.66
N TRP A 148 -9.33 -16.27 -2.74
CA TRP A 148 -10.24 -15.12 -2.70
C TRP A 148 -11.59 -15.43 -2.06
N ALA A 149 -12.16 -16.61 -2.30
CA ALA A 149 -13.48 -16.98 -1.80
C ALA A 149 -13.47 -17.29 -0.31
N THR A 150 -12.45 -18.00 0.15
CA THR A 150 -12.38 -18.56 1.51
C THR A 150 -11.46 -17.80 2.45
N ARG A 151 -10.64 -16.87 1.93
CA ARG A 151 -9.62 -16.14 2.70
C ARG A 151 -8.50 -17.03 3.23
N HIS A 152 -8.44 -18.30 2.80
CA HIS A 152 -7.40 -19.23 3.24
C HIS A 152 -6.03 -18.83 2.71
N VAL A 153 -5.04 -18.73 3.58
CA VAL A 153 -3.64 -18.45 3.21
C VAL A 153 -3.02 -19.76 2.72
N LEU A 154 -2.74 -19.84 1.43
CA LEU A 154 -2.26 -21.04 0.76
C LEU A 154 -0.74 -21.21 0.91
N ALA A 155 -0.02 -20.11 0.79
CA ALA A 155 1.43 -20.04 0.99
C ALA A 155 1.86 -18.65 1.41
N TRP A 156 2.99 -18.56 2.08
CA TRP A 156 3.63 -17.29 2.44
C TRP A 156 5.15 -17.46 2.54
N ARG A 157 5.89 -16.36 2.34
CA ARG A 157 7.37 -16.32 2.51
C ARG A 157 7.78 -15.00 3.10
N LEU A 158 8.81 -15.06 3.94
CA LEU A 158 9.49 -13.92 4.51
C LEU A 158 10.85 -13.75 3.86
N SER A 159 11.25 -12.53 3.51
CA SER A 159 12.53 -12.22 2.90
C SER A 159 13.12 -10.93 3.43
N ASN A 160 14.42 -10.80 3.43
CA ASN A 160 15.15 -9.56 3.69
C ASN A 160 15.44 -8.76 2.40
N THR A 161 15.17 -9.36 1.23
CA THR A 161 15.30 -8.72 -0.08
C THR A 161 13.94 -8.65 -0.79
N MET A 162 13.75 -7.64 -1.62
CA MET A 162 12.53 -7.44 -2.40
C MET A 162 12.74 -7.89 -3.86
N ASP A 163 13.30 -9.08 -4.05
CA ASP A 163 13.43 -9.73 -5.37
C ASP A 163 12.18 -10.54 -5.74
N ALA A 164 12.13 -11.12 -6.93
CA ALA A 164 11.01 -11.96 -7.35
C ALA A 164 11.10 -13.40 -6.81
N GLY A 165 12.25 -13.84 -6.33
CA GLY A 165 12.53 -15.23 -5.95
C GLY A 165 11.59 -15.74 -4.86
N PHE A 166 11.44 -15.02 -3.74
CA PHE A 166 10.58 -15.46 -2.63
C PHE A 166 9.08 -15.47 -3.01
N CYS A 167 8.67 -14.65 -3.99
CA CYS A 167 7.29 -14.68 -4.53
C CYS A 167 7.08 -15.95 -5.38
N ILE A 168 8.07 -16.33 -6.17
CA ILE A 168 8.05 -17.54 -7.00
C ILE A 168 8.06 -18.79 -6.14
N GLU A 169 8.84 -18.81 -5.06
CA GLU A 169 8.84 -19.92 -4.09
C GLU A 169 7.45 -20.09 -3.44
N ALA A 170 6.82 -19.00 -3.00
CA ALA A 170 5.48 -19.04 -2.46
C ALA A 170 4.46 -19.55 -3.49
N LEU A 171 4.57 -19.09 -4.75
CA LEU A 171 3.70 -19.53 -5.84
C LEU A 171 3.86 -21.03 -6.12
N ASN A 172 5.08 -21.51 -6.23
CA ASN A 172 5.37 -22.92 -6.49
C ASN A 172 4.86 -23.82 -5.35
N GLU A 173 5.01 -23.38 -4.10
CA GLU A 173 4.42 -24.10 -2.96
C GLU A 173 2.91 -24.17 -3.05
N ALA A 174 2.24 -23.02 -3.29
CA ALA A 174 0.79 -22.98 -3.42
C ALA A 174 0.29 -23.89 -4.55
N LEU A 175 0.89 -23.80 -5.74
CA LEU A 175 0.55 -24.65 -6.89
C LEU A 175 0.77 -26.14 -6.61
N SER A 176 1.85 -26.48 -5.95
CA SER A 176 2.19 -27.87 -5.59
C SER A 176 1.20 -28.48 -4.61
N ARG A 177 0.75 -27.69 -3.62
CA ARG A 177 -0.13 -28.19 -2.53
C ARG A 177 -1.61 -28.18 -2.88
N TYR A 178 -2.04 -27.21 -3.65
CA TYR A 178 -3.46 -26.92 -3.86
C TYR A 178 -3.91 -27.06 -5.31
N GLY A 179 -3.00 -27.21 -6.26
CA GLY A 179 -3.28 -27.19 -7.70
C GLY A 179 -3.27 -25.77 -8.24
N SER A 180 -3.86 -25.58 -9.41
CA SER A 180 -3.89 -24.28 -10.10
C SER A 180 -5.25 -23.60 -9.96
N PRO A 181 -5.30 -22.29 -9.66
CA PRO A 181 -6.54 -21.51 -9.74
C PRO A 181 -6.89 -21.24 -11.20
N GLU A 182 -8.12 -20.78 -11.47
CA GLU A 182 -8.48 -20.29 -12.80
C GLU A 182 -7.87 -18.92 -13.07
N ILE A 183 -7.90 -18.03 -12.08
CA ILE A 183 -7.38 -16.67 -12.16
C ILE A 183 -6.43 -16.42 -11.00
N PHE A 184 -5.32 -15.73 -11.29
CA PHE A 184 -4.39 -15.23 -10.29
C PHE A 184 -4.32 -13.69 -10.38
N ASN A 185 -4.69 -13.01 -9.29
CA ASN A 185 -4.76 -11.55 -9.21
C ASN A 185 -3.62 -10.98 -8.37
N THR A 186 -2.92 -9.98 -8.90
CA THR A 186 -1.85 -9.25 -8.21
C THR A 186 -1.92 -7.76 -8.51
N ASP A 187 -1.12 -6.97 -7.80
CA ASP A 187 -0.80 -5.62 -8.23
C ASP A 187 0.20 -5.61 -9.43
N GLN A 188 0.55 -4.41 -9.90
CA GLN A 188 1.53 -4.22 -10.97
C GLN A 188 2.97 -4.08 -10.44
N GLY A 189 3.27 -4.67 -9.28
CA GLY A 189 4.61 -4.68 -8.69
C GLY A 189 5.63 -5.38 -9.59
N SER A 190 6.89 -4.94 -9.53
CA SER A 190 7.97 -5.51 -10.37
C SER A 190 8.19 -7.00 -10.13
N GLN A 191 7.91 -7.50 -8.93
CA GLN A 191 8.02 -8.91 -8.56
C GLN A 191 6.99 -9.75 -9.32
N PHE A 192 5.74 -9.29 -9.37
CA PHE A 192 4.62 -9.99 -9.99
C PHE A 192 4.55 -9.82 -11.51
N THR A 193 5.15 -8.74 -12.05
CA THR A 193 5.27 -8.51 -13.49
C THR A 193 6.54 -9.12 -14.10
N SER A 194 7.39 -9.73 -13.29
CA SER A 194 8.61 -10.41 -13.77
C SER A 194 8.30 -11.55 -14.72
N VAL A 195 9.19 -11.80 -15.67
CA VAL A 195 9.06 -12.88 -16.67
C VAL A 195 8.95 -14.24 -16.00
N ASP A 196 9.73 -14.46 -14.93
CA ASP A 196 9.76 -15.72 -14.21
C ASP A 196 8.44 -15.98 -13.47
N PHE A 197 7.88 -14.99 -12.79
CA PHE A 197 6.61 -15.12 -12.06
C PHE A 197 5.42 -15.33 -13.04
N THR A 198 5.31 -14.49 -14.06
CA THR A 198 4.25 -14.61 -15.08
C THR A 198 4.41 -15.86 -15.92
N GLY A 199 5.66 -16.30 -16.18
CA GLY A 199 5.99 -17.55 -16.86
C GLY A 199 5.54 -18.77 -16.07
N ALA A 200 5.75 -18.79 -14.73
CA ALA A 200 5.28 -19.87 -13.87
C ALA A 200 3.75 -20.01 -13.88
N LEU A 201 3.01 -18.90 -13.80
CA LEU A 201 1.55 -18.89 -13.91
C LEU A 201 1.07 -19.38 -15.28
N THR A 202 1.67 -18.89 -16.36
CA THR A 202 1.32 -19.30 -17.73
C THR A 202 1.57 -20.80 -17.94
N LYS A 203 2.69 -21.31 -17.44
CA LYS A 203 3.03 -22.74 -17.51
C LYS A 203 2.03 -23.60 -16.72
N ALA A 204 1.49 -23.08 -15.64
CA ALA A 204 0.45 -23.73 -14.85
C ALA A 204 -0.96 -23.60 -15.46
N GLY A 205 -1.12 -22.93 -16.61
CA GLY A 205 -2.42 -22.72 -17.27
C GLY A 205 -3.32 -21.70 -16.58
N VAL A 206 -2.75 -20.82 -15.72
CA VAL A 206 -3.49 -19.85 -14.92
C VAL A 206 -3.67 -18.54 -15.69
N THR A 207 -4.87 -17.99 -15.68
CA THR A 207 -5.16 -16.67 -16.25
C THR A 207 -4.70 -15.57 -15.31
N ILE A 208 -3.90 -14.62 -15.82
CA ILE A 208 -3.32 -13.54 -15.01
C ILE A 208 -4.24 -12.32 -15.03
N SER A 209 -4.54 -11.77 -13.87
CA SER A 209 -5.26 -10.53 -13.66
C SER A 209 -4.37 -9.56 -12.86
N MET A 210 -4.37 -8.28 -13.23
CA MET A 210 -3.61 -7.26 -12.51
C MET A 210 -4.48 -6.05 -12.17
N ASP A 211 -4.35 -5.60 -10.92
CA ASP A 211 -5.07 -4.42 -10.42
C ASP A 211 -4.75 -3.17 -11.22
N GLY A 212 -5.72 -2.29 -11.40
CA GLY A 212 -5.49 -0.99 -12.02
C GLY A 212 -4.68 -0.06 -11.10
N ARG A 213 -3.80 0.77 -11.66
CA ARG A 213 -3.01 1.74 -10.88
C ARG A 213 -3.91 2.63 -10.02
N GLY A 214 -3.61 2.67 -8.72
CA GLY A 214 -4.32 3.52 -7.76
C GLY A 214 -5.70 3.00 -7.33
N ARG A 215 -6.05 1.75 -7.62
CA ARG A 215 -7.30 1.09 -7.22
C ARG A 215 -7.05 0.12 -6.06
N CYS A 216 -6.91 0.64 -4.86
CA CYS A 216 -6.73 -0.16 -3.64
C CYS A 216 -7.91 -1.11 -3.32
N MET A 217 -9.07 -0.93 -3.97
CA MET A 217 -10.23 -1.80 -3.77
C MET A 217 -10.12 -3.14 -4.50
N ASP A 218 -9.21 -3.24 -5.46
CA ASP A 218 -9.09 -4.41 -6.33
C ASP A 218 -8.40 -5.59 -5.64
N ASN A 219 -7.76 -5.38 -4.45
CA ASN A 219 -7.12 -6.43 -3.64
C ASN A 219 -7.45 -6.34 -2.13
N ILE A 220 -8.66 -5.89 -1.82
CA ILE A 220 -9.13 -5.54 -0.46
C ILE A 220 -8.96 -6.68 0.56
N PHE A 221 -8.99 -7.94 0.14
CA PHE A 221 -8.99 -9.08 1.08
C PHE A 221 -7.60 -9.35 1.63
N ILE A 222 -6.57 -9.26 0.79
CA ILE A 222 -5.21 -9.43 1.26
C ILE A 222 -4.73 -8.18 2.03
N GLU A 223 -5.22 -6.99 1.68
CA GLU A 223 -4.99 -5.78 2.48
C GLU A 223 -5.57 -5.91 3.89
N ARG A 224 -6.75 -6.54 4.03
CA ARG A 224 -7.34 -6.87 5.34
C ARG A 224 -6.53 -7.91 6.10
N LEU A 225 -5.98 -8.91 5.42
CA LEU A 225 -5.05 -9.88 6.02
C LEU A 225 -3.87 -9.15 6.64
N TRP A 226 -3.23 -8.24 5.90
CA TRP A 226 -2.11 -7.44 6.40
C TRP A 226 -2.47 -6.59 7.61
N ARG A 227 -3.63 -5.97 7.57
CA ARG A 227 -4.11 -5.20 8.72
C ARG A 227 -4.26 -6.10 9.94
N SER A 228 -4.94 -7.23 9.81
CA SER A 228 -5.14 -8.16 10.92
C SER A 228 -3.81 -8.69 11.46
N LEU A 229 -2.91 -9.16 10.60
CA LEU A 229 -1.59 -9.63 10.99
C LEU A 229 -0.80 -8.56 11.77
N LYS A 230 -0.78 -7.32 11.28
CA LYS A 230 -0.03 -6.24 11.92
C LYS A 230 -0.58 -5.89 13.29
N TYR A 231 -1.89 -5.79 13.44
CA TYR A 231 -2.52 -5.41 14.71
C TYR A 231 -2.64 -6.56 15.70
N GLU A 232 -2.80 -7.79 15.23
CA GLU A 232 -3.03 -8.96 16.08
C GLU A 232 -1.73 -9.71 16.44
N ALA A 233 -0.61 -9.46 15.71
CA ALA A 233 0.67 -10.12 15.98
C ALA A 233 1.86 -9.16 15.93
N VAL A 234 2.13 -8.52 14.79
CA VAL A 234 3.39 -7.79 14.56
C VAL A 234 3.60 -6.67 15.58
N TYR A 235 2.57 -5.86 15.87
CA TYR A 235 2.66 -4.73 16.81
C TYR A 235 2.58 -5.14 18.28
N LEU A 236 2.26 -6.40 18.56
CA LEU A 236 2.20 -6.94 19.93
C LEU A 236 3.50 -7.61 20.35
N HIS A 237 4.46 -7.81 19.43
CA HIS A 237 5.71 -8.49 19.67
C HIS A 237 6.91 -7.62 19.30
N GLU A 238 7.99 -7.73 20.07
CA GLU A 238 9.27 -7.11 19.71
C GLU A 238 10.02 -8.03 18.74
N LEU A 239 9.94 -7.72 17.45
CA LEU A 239 10.60 -8.49 16.40
C LEU A 239 12.09 -8.08 16.30
N THR A 240 12.95 -8.76 17.04
CA THR A 240 14.38 -8.44 17.14
C THR A 240 15.17 -8.98 15.97
N ASP A 241 14.79 -10.15 15.45
CA ASP A 241 15.44 -10.84 14.34
C ASP A 241 14.45 -11.60 13.44
N GLY A 242 14.94 -12.11 12.31
CA GLY A 242 14.13 -12.79 11.31
C GLY A 242 13.49 -14.10 11.79
N PHE A 243 14.15 -14.84 12.67
CA PHE A 243 13.64 -16.12 13.20
C PHE A 243 12.45 -15.90 14.13
N ILE A 244 12.52 -14.85 14.97
CA ILE A 244 11.41 -14.46 15.82
C ILE A 244 10.24 -13.97 14.98
N ALA A 245 10.52 -13.15 13.95
CA ALA A 245 9.47 -12.68 13.04
C ALA A 245 8.78 -13.84 12.32
N GLU A 246 9.54 -14.79 11.80
CA GLU A 246 9.02 -15.98 11.12
C GLU A 246 8.13 -16.81 12.05
N ARG A 247 8.58 -17.07 13.26
CA ARG A 247 7.81 -17.82 14.26
C ARG A 247 6.47 -17.12 14.60
N VAL A 248 6.52 -15.82 14.92
CA VAL A 248 5.33 -15.04 15.28
C VAL A 248 4.33 -15.01 14.12
N ILE A 249 4.82 -14.81 12.88
CA ILE A 249 3.99 -14.78 11.69
C ILE A 249 3.40 -16.19 11.41
N ALA A 250 4.20 -17.24 11.52
CA ALA A 250 3.76 -18.62 11.31
C ALA A 250 2.66 -19.02 12.30
N GLU A 251 2.84 -18.71 13.59
CA GLU A 251 1.84 -18.96 14.63
C GLU A 251 0.55 -18.20 14.36
N TRP A 252 0.65 -16.94 13.98
CA TRP A 252 -0.53 -16.14 13.68
C TRP A 252 -1.25 -16.59 12.40
N ILE A 253 -0.53 -16.91 11.31
CA ILE A 253 -1.14 -17.40 10.07
C ILE A 253 -1.85 -18.75 10.30
N ARG A 254 -1.27 -19.63 11.13
CA ARG A 254 -1.94 -20.87 11.53
C ARG A 254 -3.24 -20.56 12.28
N PHE A 255 -3.19 -19.72 13.31
CA PHE A 255 -4.38 -19.27 14.05
C PHE A 255 -5.42 -18.66 13.11
N TYR A 256 -5.01 -17.72 12.22
CA TYR A 256 -5.88 -17.08 11.25
C TYR A 256 -6.59 -18.08 10.35
N SER A 257 -5.86 -19.08 9.84
CA SER A 257 -6.40 -20.05 8.90
C SER A 257 -7.27 -21.13 9.57
N SER A 258 -6.87 -21.64 10.74
CA SER A 258 -7.53 -22.81 11.35
C SER A 258 -8.52 -22.48 12.47
N GLU A 259 -8.34 -21.37 13.19
CA GLU A 259 -9.08 -21.10 14.40
C GLU A 259 -9.91 -19.81 14.36
N ARG A 260 -9.41 -18.77 13.68
CA ARG A 260 -10.03 -17.45 13.70
C ARG A 260 -11.37 -17.43 12.95
N PRO A 261 -12.49 -17.10 13.63
CA PRO A 261 -13.79 -17.04 12.95
C PRO A 261 -13.91 -15.81 12.07
N HIS A 262 -14.52 -15.95 10.91
CA HIS A 262 -14.74 -14.88 9.95
C HIS A 262 -16.23 -14.64 9.71
N SER A 263 -16.70 -13.42 9.95
CA SER A 263 -18.12 -13.05 9.72
C SER A 263 -18.55 -13.22 8.27
N ALA A 264 -17.65 -12.98 7.31
CA ALA A 264 -17.92 -13.17 5.88
C ALA A 264 -17.94 -14.64 5.45
N LEU A 265 -17.61 -15.57 6.34
CA LEU A 265 -17.61 -17.01 6.15
C LEU A 265 -18.58 -17.71 7.11
N ASP A 266 -19.63 -17.00 7.55
CA ASP A 266 -20.64 -17.50 8.49
C ASP A 266 -20.04 -18.03 9.81
N GLY A 267 -18.98 -17.40 10.27
CA GLY A 267 -18.27 -17.79 11.49
C GLY A 267 -17.29 -18.95 11.33
N LEU A 268 -17.12 -19.48 10.14
CA LEU A 268 -16.09 -20.51 9.86
C LEU A 268 -14.70 -19.90 9.84
N SER A 269 -13.70 -20.72 10.13
CA SER A 269 -12.32 -20.39 9.81
C SER A 269 -12.07 -20.52 8.30
N PRO A 270 -11.06 -19.83 7.75
CA PRO A 270 -10.69 -19.93 6.33
C PRO A 270 -10.46 -21.38 5.86
N GLU A 271 -9.77 -22.19 6.64
CA GLU A 271 -9.50 -23.60 6.35
C GLU A 271 -10.79 -24.43 6.31
N GLN A 272 -11.70 -24.21 7.26
CA GLN A 272 -13.00 -24.88 7.27
C GLN A 272 -13.83 -24.49 6.05
N ALA A 273 -13.83 -23.21 5.67
CA ALA A 273 -14.53 -22.74 4.48
C ALA A 273 -13.92 -23.32 3.19
N TYR A 274 -12.59 -23.41 3.12
CA TYR A 274 -11.89 -24.01 2.00
C TYR A 274 -12.19 -25.50 1.87
N GLY A 275 -12.14 -26.26 2.96
CA GLY A 275 -12.44 -27.70 2.96
C GLY A 275 -13.90 -28.04 2.61
N ARG A 276 -14.88 -27.25 3.08
CA ARG A 276 -16.31 -27.50 2.81
C ARG A 276 -16.72 -27.22 1.36
N ARG A 277 -16.02 -26.32 0.67
CA ARG A 277 -16.37 -25.90 -0.69
C ARG A 277 -15.55 -26.60 -1.77
N ARG A 278 -14.57 -27.43 -1.38
CA ARG A 278 -13.75 -28.20 -2.32
C ARG A 278 -14.49 -29.49 -2.74
N PRO A 279 -14.58 -29.83 -4.04
CA PRO A 279 -15.12 -31.10 -4.48
C PRO A 279 -14.32 -32.27 -3.86
N VAL A 280 -15.01 -33.34 -3.46
CA VAL A 280 -14.43 -34.52 -2.77
C VAL A 280 -13.24 -35.13 -3.54
N GLU A 281 -13.28 -35.07 -4.87
CA GLU A 281 -12.24 -35.63 -5.76
C GLU A 281 -10.85 -34.94 -5.64
N MET A 282 -10.80 -33.71 -5.15
CA MET A 282 -9.53 -33.00 -4.91
C MET A 282 -8.97 -33.22 -3.49
N MET A 283 -9.79 -33.65 -2.54
CA MET A 283 -9.35 -33.87 -1.15
C MET A 283 -8.39 -35.06 -1.02
N ASP A 284 -8.53 -36.08 -1.86
CA ASP A 284 -7.70 -37.29 -1.80
C ASP A 284 -6.27 -37.06 -2.30
N LYS A 285 -6.05 -36.14 -3.24
CA LYS A 285 -4.72 -35.77 -3.72
C LYS A 285 -3.91 -34.98 -2.69
N ALA A 286 -4.54 -34.17 -1.86
CA ALA A 286 -3.87 -33.39 -0.82
C ALA A 286 -3.48 -34.22 0.41
N ARG A 287 -4.21 -35.32 0.69
CA ARG A 287 -3.89 -36.28 1.77
C ARG A 287 -2.71 -37.20 1.46
N ALA A 288 -2.33 -37.33 0.20
CA ALA A 288 -1.22 -38.19 -0.24
C ALA A 288 0.19 -37.57 -0.12
N LEU A 289 0.31 -36.33 0.35
CA LEU A 289 1.60 -35.71 0.61
C LEU A 289 2.10 -36.08 2.01
N PRO A 290 3.39 -36.46 2.18
CA PRO A 290 3.92 -36.90 3.46
C PRO A 290 3.88 -35.74 4.47
N THR A 291 3.22 -35.97 5.60
CA THR A 291 3.28 -35.11 6.78
C THR A 291 4.75 -35.03 7.24
N VAL A 292 5.24 -33.82 7.41
CA VAL A 292 6.54 -33.56 8.06
C VAL A 292 6.52 -34.23 9.43
N PRO A 293 7.56 -35.00 9.82
CA PRO A 293 7.59 -35.73 11.10
C PRO A 293 7.45 -34.73 12.25
N GLN A 294 6.46 -34.93 13.11
CA GLN A 294 6.39 -34.27 14.39
C GLN A 294 7.63 -34.65 15.23
N VAL A 295 8.43 -33.68 15.57
CA VAL A 295 9.48 -33.84 16.57
C VAL A 295 8.80 -34.17 17.89
N GLN A 296 8.92 -35.42 18.33
CA GLN A 296 8.45 -35.85 19.64
C GLN A 296 9.25 -35.08 20.72
N GLN A 297 8.58 -34.21 21.43
CA GLN A 297 9.10 -33.66 22.67
C GLN A 297 9.10 -34.79 23.71
N GLN A 298 10.25 -35.35 23.99
CA GLN A 298 10.45 -36.17 25.18
C GLN A 298 10.41 -35.24 26.40
N GLN A 299 9.33 -35.41 27.16
CA GLN A 299 9.22 -34.87 28.53
C GLN A 299 10.14 -35.70 29.44
N GLU A 300 11.33 -35.25 29.71
CA GLU A 300 12.12 -35.72 30.83
C GLU A 300 11.56 -35.05 32.10
N GLY A 301 10.93 -35.87 32.92
CA GLY A 301 10.42 -35.48 34.22
C GLY A 301 11.55 -35.23 35.23
N LEU A 302 11.73 -34.01 35.62
CA LEU A 302 12.54 -33.65 36.82
C LEU A 302 11.65 -33.72 38.08
N ASN A 303 11.77 -34.86 38.78
CA ASN A 303 11.31 -35.04 40.14
C ASN A 303 12.22 -34.27 41.10
N LEU A 304 11.80 -33.12 41.55
CA LEU A 304 12.46 -32.40 42.64
C LEU A 304 11.75 -32.73 43.96
N ASN A 305 12.31 -33.70 44.67
CA ASN A 305 11.95 -34.02 46.05
C ASN A 305 12.26 -32.83 47.00
N ARG A 306 11.22 -32.36 47.62
CA ARG A 306 11.30 -31.54 48.85
C ARG A 306 11.98 -32.35 49.95
N LYS A 307 13.03 -31.81 50.57
CA LYS A 307 13.31 -32.01 52.01
C LYS A 307 13.64 -30.68 52.64
N LEU A 308 12.79 -30.33 53.56
CA LEU A 308 12.93 -29.38 54.64
C LEU A 308 14.03 -29.82 55.66
N VAL A 309 14.43 -28.81 56.44
CA VAL A 309 15.07 -28.84 57.79
C VAL A 309 16.54 -28.39 57.75
N ALA A 310 16.84 -27.29 58.25
CA ALA A 310 17.14 -26.67 59.55
C ALA A 310 17.64 -25.25 59.30
#